data_3e070d7c9c13caf614475f1d6881bdc3
#
_entry.id   3e070d7c9c13caf614475f1d6881bdc3
#
_cell.length_a   1.000
_cell.length_b   1.000
_cell.length_c   1.000
_cell.angle_alpha   90.00
_cell.angle_beta   90.00
_cell.angle_gamma   90.00
#
_symmetry.space_group_name_H-M   'P 1'
#
loop_
_entity.id
_entity.type
_entity.pdbx_description
1 polymer ?
#
loop_
_entity_poly.entity_id
_entity_poly.type
_entity_poly.pdbx_seq_one_letter_code
_entity_poly.pdbx_strand_id
1 'polypeptide(L)'
;MKRKQYFKKSKIQQLLFLFSRERADFLRKSGWFHSFGKAVLWQPYSYPSEPYLVSIGDNVKVTAGVRFITHDLTPAVFGYAGYPVNEDCLYYMDKIVVGNNVMIGADTIIMPGVTIGDNVIIAAGSVITKDIPSGSVVGGSQQKLLDHLMNLPKKDINNVKADHVI
;
A
#
# COMPACT_ATOMS: atom_id res chain seq x y z
N MET A 1 -14.19 -2.03 -13.95
CA MET A 1 -12.75 -1.89 -14.32
C MET A 1 -12.25 -3.26 -14.77
N LYS A 2 -11.87 -3.45 -16.07
CA LYS A 2 -11.40 -4.76 -16.59
C LYS A 2 -10.22 -5.19 -15.73
N ARG A 3 -10.27 -6.41 -15.15
CA ARG A 3 -9.14 -7.07 -14.49
C ARG A 3 -7.95 -7.01 -15.44
N LYS A 4 -7.02 -6.05 -15.23
CA LYS A 4 -5.72 -6.12 -15.88
C LYS A 4 -5.10 -7.44 -15.43
N GLN A 5 -4.70 -8.23 -16.41
CA GLN A 5 -4.05 -9.53 -16.24
C GLN A 5 -3.09 -9.47 -15.06
N TYR A 6 -3.37 -10.23 -14.01
CA TYR A 6 -2.41 -10.47 -12.94
C TYR A 6 -1.11 -10.93 -13.62
N PHE A 7 -0.07 -10.12 -13.49
CA PHE A 7 1.27 -10.51 -13.88
C PHE A 7 1.64 -11.73 -13.03
N LYS A 8 1.50 -12.92 -13.62
CA LYS A 8 1.84 -14.19 -12.99
C LYS A 8 3.37 -14.22 -12.87
N LYS A 9 3.87 -13.66 -11.79
CA LYS A 9 5.30 -13.68 -11.49
C LYS A 9 5.75 -15.13 -11.44
N SER A 10 6.71 -15.51 -12.25
CA SER A 10 7.20 -16.89 -12.22
C SER A 10 7.84 -17.17 -10.85
N LYS A 11 7.76 -18.40 -10.37
CA LYS A 11 8.43 -18.81 -9.12
C LYS A 11 9.95 -18.52 -9.18
N ILE A 12 10.54 -18.62 -10.37
CA ILE A 12 11.95 -18.33 -10.61
C ILE A 12 12.24 -16.83 -10.38
N GLN A 13 11.38 -15.92 -10.86
CA GLN A 13 11.57 -14.48 -10.62
C GLN A 13 11.45 -14.11 -9.15
N GLN A 14 10.53 -14.74 -8.41
CA GLN A 14 10.41 -14.56 -6.97
C GLN A 14 11.66 -15.04 -6.23
N LEU A 15 12.20 -16.19 -6.65
CA LEU A 15 13.42 -16.74 -6.09
C LEU A 15 14.63 -15.84 -6.37
N LEU A 16 14.77 -15.37 -7.63
CA LEU A 16 15.85 -14.45 -8.01
C LEU A 16 15.80 -13.15 -7.21
N PHE A 17 14.61 -12.62 -6.91
CA PHE A 17 14.45 -11.45 -6.05
C PHE A 17 14.99 -11.70 -4.64
N LEU A 18 14.66 -12.85 -4.03
CA LEU A 18 15.08 -13.18 -2.67
C LEU A 18 16.61 -13.28 -2.54
N PHE A 19 17.27 -13.81 -3.57
CA PHE A 19 18.73 -14.00 -3.58
C PHE A 19 19.51 -12.83 -4.19
N SER A 20 18.82 -11.82 -4.75
CA SER A 20 19.49 -10.66 -5.32
C SER A 20 20.11 -9.79 -4.22
N ARG A 21 21.40 -9.49 -4.34
CA ARG A 21 22.07 -8.49 -3.49
C ARG A 21 21.59 -7.06 -3.83
N GLU A 22 21.19 -6.84 -5.07
CA GLU A 22 20.73 -5.56 -5.61
C GLU A 22 19.23 -5.60 -5.91
N ARG A 23 18.41 -5.80 -4.87
CA ARG A 23 16.95 -5.92 -5.02
C ARG A 23 16.31 -4.74 -5.73
N ALA A 24 16.79 -3.53 -5.47
CA ALA A 24 16.28 -2.33 -6.14
C ALA A 24 16.46 -2.40 -7.66
N ASP A 25 17.64 -2.81 -8.12
CA ASP A 25 17.92 -2.95 -9.56
C ASP A 25 17.09 -4.06 -10.20
N PHE A 26 16.90 -5.17 -9.47
CA PHE A 26 16.02 -6.24 -9.92
C PHE A 26 14.59 -5.72 -10.09
N LEU A 27 14.04 -5.02 -9.08
CA LEU A 27 12.68 -4.47 -9.14
C LEU A 27 12.52 -3.44 -10.28
N ARG A 28 13.50 -2.56 -10.47
CA ARG A 28 13.49 -1.59 -11.56
C ARG A 28 13.47 -2.25 -12.94
N LYS A 29 14.31 -3.25 -13.15
CA LYS A 29 14.40 -4.00 -14.42
C LYS A 29 13.19 -4.91 -14.66
N SER A 30 12.52 -5.36 -13.62
CA SER A 30 11.36 -6.25 -13.73
C SER A 30 10.13 -5.59 -14.35
N GLY A 31 10.03 -4.25 -14.26
CA GLY A 31 8.86 -3.50 -14.71
C GLY A 31 7.57 -3.82 -13.90
N TRP A 32 7.70 -4.38 -12.70
CA TRP A 32 6.53 -4.75 -11.90
C TRP A 32 5.83 -3.56 -11.27
N PHE A 33 6.58 -2.52 -10.89
CA PHE A 33 6.05 -1.29 -10.32
C PHE A 33 5.44 -0.38 -11.39
N HIS A 34 4.53 0.49 -10.98
CA HIS A 34 4.03 1.54 -11.88
C HIS A 34 5.18 2.41 -12.39
N SER A 35 6.04 2.84 -11.46
CA SER A 35 7.32 3.47 -11.76
C SER A 35 8.34 3.13 -10.66
N PHE A 36 9.63 3.07 -11.00
CA PHE A 36 10.70 2.78 -10.06
C PHE A 36 11.95 3.58 -10.43
N GLY A 37 12.25 4.58 -9.62
CA GLY A 37 13.29 5.56 -9.86
C GLY A 37 14.72 5.06 -9.73
N LYS A 38 15.66 5.99 -9.85
CA LYS A 38 17.10 5.75 -9.75
C LYS A 38 17.57 5.93 -8.29
N ALA A 39 18.75 5.38 -7.97
CA ALA A 39 19.39 5.48 -6.64
C ALA A 39 18.48 5.01 -5.48
N VAL A 40 17.56 4.08 -5.75
CA VAL A 40 16.71 3.49 -4.74
C VAL A 40 17.50 2.42 -3.97
N LEU A 41 17.37 2.43 -2.63
CA LEU A 41 17.76 1.33 -1.77
C LEU A 41 16.49 0.55 -1.39
N TRP A 42 16.49 -0.76 -1.61
CA TRP A 42 15.37 -1.64 -1.23
C TRP A 42 15.89 -2.76 -0.33
N GLN A 43 15.67 -2.61 0.98
CA GLN A 43 16.11 -3.62 1.97
C GLN A 43 15.06 -4.72 2.24
N PRO A 44 13.73 -4.48 2.11
CA PRO A 44 12.76 -5.53 2.38
C PRO A 44 12.98 -6.78 1.54
N TYR A 45 12.72 -7.97 2.12
CA TYR A 45 12.69 -9.24 1.40
C TYR A 45 11.35 -9.50 0.69
N SER A 46 10.43 -8.57 0.78
CA SER A 46 9.12 -8.61 0.14
C SER A 46 8.91 -7.39 -0.75
N TYR A 47 7.87 -7.44 -1.56
CA TYR A 47 7.36 -6.36 -2.38
C TYR A 47 5.83 -6.37 -2.30
N PRO A 48 5.14 -5.25 -2.66
CA PRO A 48 3.68 -5.18 -2.61
C PRO A 48 3.01 -6.30 -3.42
N SER A 49 1.83 -6.73 -3.01
CA SER A 49 1.04 -7.72 -3.77
C SER A 49 0.72 -7.21 -5.17
N GLU A 50 0.36 -5.93 -5.27
CA GLU A 50 0.06 -5.21 -6.50
C GLU A 50 1.12 -4.12 -6.76
N PRO A 51 2.36 -4.46 -7.15
CA PRO A 51 3.43 -3.47 -7.32
C PRO A 51 3.13 -2.48 -8.45
N TYR A 52 2.27 -2.82 -9.40
CA TYR A 52 1.79 -1.94 -10.45
C TYR A 52 0.94 -0.75 -9.93
N LEU A 53 0.51 -0.79 -8.67
CA LEU A 53 -0.14 0.34 -7.97
C LEU A 53 0.86 1.22 -7.23
N VAL A 54 2.15 0.88 -7.20
CA VAL A 54 3.15 1.61 -6.42
C VAL A 54 4.11 2.33 -7.35
N SER A 55 4.28 3.63 -7.10
CA SER A 55 5.26 4.50 -7.74
C SER A 55 6.34 4.86 -6.74
N ILE A 56 7.60 4.67 -7.11
CA ILE A 56 8.77 5.03 -6.31
C ILE A 56 9.59 6.04 -7.12
N GLY A 57 9.87 7.19 -6.53
CA GLY A 57 10.70 8.24 -7.11
C GLY A 57 12.20 7.95 -7.02
N ASP A 58 12.99 8.97 -7.32
CA ASP A 58 14.45 8.90 -7.27
C ASP A 58 14.97 9.07 -5.84
N ASN A 59 16.12 8.45 -5.54
CA ASN A 59 16.80 8.55 -4.24
C ASN A 59 15.91 8.19 -3.05
N VAL A 60 15.12 7.13 -3.18
CA VAL A 60 14.28 6.61 -2.09
C VAL A 60 15.00 5.50 -1.33
N LYS A 61 15.00 5.59 0.00
CA LYS A 61 15.57 4.57 0.88
C LYS A 61 14.45 3.82 1.60
N VAL A 62 14.16 2.62 1.13
CA VAL A 62 13.18 1.71 1.75
C VAL A 62 13.95 0.74 2.64
N THR A 63 13.85 0.93 3.96
CA THR A 63 14.61 0.13 4.92
C THR A 63 13.91 -1.19 5.27
N ALA A 64 14.51 -2.00 6.12
CA ALA A 64 14.03 -3.35 6.41
C ALA A 64 12.59 -3.36 6.97
N GLY A 65 11.82 -4.38 6.64
CA GLY A 65 10.48 -4.58 7.19
C GLY A 65 9.39 -3.64 6.66
N VAL A 66 9.73 -2.64 5.83
CA VAL A 66 8.72 -1.72 5.26
C VAL A 66 7.72 -2.49 4.40
N ARG A 67 6.43 -2.19 4.61
CA ARG A 67 5.32 -2.80 3.89
C ARG A 67 4.47 -1.75 3.19
N PHE A 68 4.19 -1.99 1.92
CA PHE A 68 3.24 -1.22 1.12
C PHE A 68 1.95 -2.04 1.01
N ILE A 69 0.89 -1.59 1.64
CA ILE A 69 -0.42 -2.24 1.60
C ILE A 69 -1.20 -1.61 0.45
N THR A 70 -1.47 -2.40 -0.57
CA THR A 70 -2.11 -1.93 -1.81
C THR A 70 -3.58 -2.30 -1.89
N HIS A 71 -4.06 -3.15 -0.98
CA HIS A 71 -5.45 -3.57 -0.91
C HIS A 71 -5.94 -3.77 0.52
N ASP A 72 -7.26 -3.70 0.69
CA ASP A 72 -7.98 -3.98 1.93
C ASP A 72 -9.15 -4.92 1.62
N LEU A 73 -9.34 -5.90 2.50
CA LEU A 73 -10.38 -6.93 2.39
C LEU A 73 -11.67 -6.58 3.16
N THR A 74 -11.71 -5.43 3.81
CA THR A 74 -12.86 -4.99 4.60
C THR A 74 -14.19 -5.05 3.83
N PRO A 75 -14.25 -4.64 2.54
CA PRO A 75 -15.49 -4.76 1.76
C PRO A 75 -15.97 -6.22 1.63
N ALA A 76 -15.06 -7.19 1.49
CA ALA A 76 -15.43 -8.60 1.40
C ALA A 76 -16.05 -9.11 2.71
N VAL A 77 -15.51 -8.68 3.85
CA VAL A 77 -16.04 -9.04 5.18
C VAL A 77 -17.45 -8.49 5.35
N PHE A 78 -17.68 -7.22 5.04
CA PHE A 78 -18.99 -6.60 5.15
C PHE A 78 -19.99 -7.17 4.15
N GLY A 79 -19.58 -7.45 2.91
CA GLY A 79 -20.43 -8.09 1.92
C GLY A 79 -20.89 -9.48 2.37
N TYR A 80 -19.99 -10.27 2.95
CA TYR A 80 -20.36 -11.57 3.52
C TYR A 80 -21.31 -11.46 4.71
N ALA A 81 -21.22 -10.39 5.49
CA ALA A 81 -22.13 -10.10 6.60
C ALA A 81 -23.48 -9.50 6.15
N GLY A 82 -23.74 -9.40 4.83
CA GLY A 82 -25.01 -8.92 4.29
C GLY A 82 -25.14 -7.41 4.19
N TYR A 83 -24.07 -6.66 4.39
CA TYR A 83 -24.08 -5.21 4.15
C TYR A 83 -24.05 -4.91 2.64
N PRO A 84 -24.71 -3.84 2.19
CA PRO A 84 -24.69 -3.45 0.79
C PRO A 84 -23.28 -2.96 0.40
N VAL A 85 -22.51 -3.85 -0.19
CA VAL A 85 -21.22 -3.52 -0.82
C VAL A 85 -21.37 -3.68 -2.33
N ASN A 86 -20.59 -2.94 -3.09
CA ASN A 86 -20.54 -3.13 -4.54
C ASN A 86 -19.96 -4.53 -4.81
N GLU A 87 -20.78 -5.44 -5.35
CA GLU A 87 -20.41 -6.83 -5.66
C GLU A 87 -19.19 -6.93 -6.59
N ASP A 88 -18.95 -5.92 -7.42
CA ASP A 88 -17.77 -5.84 -8.29
C ASP A 88 -16.48 -5.44 -7.53
N CYS A 89 -16.59 -5.07 -6.26
CA CYS A 89 -15.49 -4.52 -5.46
C CYS A 89 -15.36 -5.21 -4.10
N LEU A 90 -15.06 -6.50 -4.11
CA LEU A 90 -14.75 -7.24 -2.88
C LEU A 90 -13.43 -6.78 -2.22
N TYR A 91 -12.65 -5.97 -2.93
CA TYR A 91 -11.36 -5.46 -2.48
C TYR A 91 -11.31 -3.95 -2.70
N TYR A 92 -10.98 -3.21 -1.67
CA TYR A 92 -10.51 -1.84 -1.86
C TYR A 92 -9.05 -1.90 -2.31
N MET A 93 -8.72 -1.30 -3.44
CA MET A 93 -7.35 -1.18 -3.94
C MET A 93 -7.10 0.25 -4.35
N ASP A 94 -5.96 0.80 -3.92
CA ASP A 94 -5.56 2.14 -4.33
C ASP A 94 -4.04 2.23 -4.51
N LYS A 95 -3.63 3.27 -5.26
CA LYS A 95 -2.23 3.54 -5.57
C LYS A 95 -1.50 4.10 -4.35
N ILE A 96 -0.20 3.81 -4.29
CA ILE A 96 0.74 4.46 -3.37
C ILE A 96 1.78 5.19 -4.21
N VAL A 97 2.01 6.46 -3.91
CA VAL A 97 2.98 7.29 -4.62
C VAL A 97 4.03 7.76 -3.63
N VAL A 98 5.30 7.50 -3.93
CA VAL A 98 6.45 7.99 -3.17
C VAL A 98 7.27 8.91 -4.06
N GLY A 99 7.44 10.15 -3.64
CA GLY A 99 8.21 11.18 -4.31
C GLY A 99 9.73 10.92 -4.25
N ASN A 100 10.50 11.96 -4.45
CA ASN A 100 11.95 11.90 -4.52
C ASN A 100 12.61 12.24 -3.16
N ASN A 101 13.83 11.74 -2.93
CA ASN A 101 14.60 12.01 -1.71
C ASN A 101 13.82 11.62 -0.44
N VAL A 102 13.26 10.42 -0.41
CA VAL A 102 12.44 9.94 0.69
C VAL A 102 13.18 8.84 1.46
N MET A 103 13.20 8.96 2.80
CA MET A 103 13.66 7.90 3.69
C MET A 103 12.46 7.29 4.41
N ILE A 104 12.29 5.98 4.30
CA ILE A 104 11.23 5.21 4.97
C ILE A 104 11.91 4.32 6.01
N GLY A 105 11.71 4.65 7.28
CA GLY A 105 12.27 3.93 8.43
C GLY A 105 11.75 2.49 8.53
N ALA A 106 12.53 1.65 9.20
CA ALA A 106 12.26 0.22 9.33
C ALA A 106 10.87 -0.06 9.90
N ASP A 107 10.26 -1.17 9.46
CA ASP A 107 8.95 -1.65 9.93
C ASP A 107 7.79 -0.65 9.72
N THR A 108 7.96 0.34 8.86
CA THR A 108 6.88 1.26 8.47
C THR A 108 5.86 0.54 7.59
N ILE A 109 4.57 0.85 7.84
CA ILE A 109 3.44 0.40 7.03
C ILE A 109 2.86 1.60 6.29
N ILE A 110 2.71 1.50 4.97
CA ILE A 110 2.10 2.53 4.15
C ILE A 110 0.79 1.97 3.61
N MET A 111 -0.31 2.67 3.91
CA MET A 111 -1.67 2.24 3.57
C MET A 111 -2.06 2.62 2.14
N PRO A 112 -3.10 1.97 1.58
CA PRO A 112 -3.59 2.29 0.24
C PRO A 112 -4.01 3.75 0.11
N GLY A 113 -3.80 4.36 -1.05
CA GLY A 113 -4.21 5.72 -1.37
C GLY A 113 -3.24 6.80 -0.91
N VAL A 114 -2.14 6.45 -0.23
CA VAL A 114 -1.20 7.43 0.33
C VAL A 114 -0.27 7.98 -0.75
N THR A 115 -0.13 9.31 -0.74
CA THR A 115 0.91 10.04 -1.49
C THR A 115 1.93 10.64 -0.52
N ILE A 116 3.20 10.32 -0.72
CA ILE A 116 4.34 10.88 0.02
C ILE A 116 5.07 11.83 -0.92
N GLY A 117 5.17 13.09 -0.52
CA GLY A 117 5.85 14.13 -1.28
C GLY A 117 7.37 13.95 -1.33
N ASP A 118 8.06 14.96 -1.85
CA ASP A 118 9.52 14.98 -1.96
C ASP A 118 10.18 15.41 -0.64
N ASN A 119 11.44 14.98 -0.43
CA ASN A 119 12.25 15.39 0.73
C ASN A 119 11.59 15.03 2.07
N VAL A 120 11.12 13.80 2.20
CA VAL A 120 10.39 13.32 3.38
C VAL A 120 11.23 12.29 4.15
N ILE A 121 11.18 12.38 5.48
CA ILE A 121 11.73 11.36 6.39
C ILE A 121 10.58 10.76 7.20
N ILE A 122 10.45 9.44 7.14
CA ILE A 122 9.49 8.68 7.93
C ILE A 122 10.25 7.87 8.97
N ALA A 123 9.93 8.09 10.24
CA ALA A 123 10.54 7.36 11.36
C ALA A 123 10.16 5.88 11.32
N ALA A 124 11.03 5.03 11.87
CA ALA A 124 10.79 3.60 11.97
C ALA A 124 9.52 3.28 12.79
N GLY A 125 8.86 2.15 12.46
CA GLY A 125 7.66 1.70 13.16
C GLY A 125 6.41 2.55 12.90
N SER A 126 6.41 3.39 11.87
CA SER A 126 5.28 4.27 11.56
C SER A 126 4.17 3.54 10.79
N VAL A 127 2.93 3.98 10.99
CA VAL A 127 1.78 3.58 10.15
C VAL A 127 1.25 4.82 9.43
N ILE A 128 1.47 4.87 8.13
CA ILE A 128 1.13 6.02 7.29
C ILE A 128 -0.23 5.78 6.64
N THR A 129 -1.22 6.56 7.04
CA THR A 129 -2.61 6.44 6.61
C THR A 129 -3.13 7.70 5.91
N LYS A 130 -2.30 8.76 5.83
CA LYS A 130 -2.60 10.05 5.18
C LYS A 130 -1.44 10.48 4.32
N ASP A 131 -1.74 11.35 3.36
CA ASP A 131 -0.73 11.96 2.53
C ASP A 131 0.28 12.76 3.38
N ILE A 132 1.55 12.71 2.97
CA ILE A 132 2.64 13.43 3.61
C ILE A 132 3.12 14.52 2.65
N PRO A 133 3.01 15.80 3.03
CA PRO A 133 3.50 16.89 2.20
C PRO A 133 5.03 16.87 2.10
N SER A 134 5.55 17.43 1.01
CA SER A 134 7.00 17.57 0.80
C SER A 134 7.67 18.32 1.95
N GLY A 135 8.92 17.95 2.25
CA GLY A 135 9.75 18.58 3.30
C GLY A 135 9.39 18.16 4.72
N SER A 136 8.60 17.11 4.90
CA SER A 136 8.11 16.68 6.21
C SER A 136 9.01 15.64 6.87
N VAL A 137 9.01 15.67 8.21
CA VAL A 137 9.52 14.59 9.06
C VAL A 137 8.34 14.07 9.88
N VAL A 138 8.00 12.79 9.74
CA VAL A 138 6.82 12.19 10.37
C VAL A 138 7.15 10.91 11.09
N GLY A 139 6.34 10.56 12.09
CA GLY A 139 6.50 9.32 12.84
C GLY A 139 5.24 8.97 13.65
N GLY A 140 5.17 7.71 14.10
CA GLY A 140 4.04 7.17 14.84
C GLY A 140 2.89 6.66 13.99
N SER A 141 1.74 6.39 14.62
CA SER A 141 0.55 5.90 13.91
C SER A 141 -0.42 7.05 13.61
N GLN A 142 -0.87 7.13 12.35
CA GLN A 142 -1.90 8.07 11.93
C GLN A 142 -3.13 7.27 11.48
N GLN A 143 -4.29 7.50 12.10
CA GLN A 143 -5.53 6.79 11.78
C GLN A 143 -6.27 7.43 10.60
N LYS A 144 -6.33 6.75 9.44
CA LYS A 144 -7.22 7.07 8.31
C LYS A 144 -8.22 5.93 8.01
N LEU A 145 -8.01 4.76 8.56
CA LEU A 145 -8.83 3.57 8.28
C LEU A 145 -10.31 3.78 8.63
N LEU A 146 -10.58 4.49 9.75
CA LEU A 146 -11.94 4.81 10.19
C LEU A 146 -12.69 5.75 9.23
N ASP A 147 -12.00 6.71 8.61
CA ASP A 147 -12.65 7.66 7.68
C ASP A 147 -13.16 6.96 6.41
N HIS A 148 -12.47 5.91 5.97
CA HIS A 148 -12.90 5.13 4.80
C HIS A 148 -14.13 4.27 5.10
N LEU A 149 -14.17 3.65 6.28
CA LEU A 149 -15.31 2.88 6.75
C LEU A 149 -16.53 3.77 7.02
N MET A 150 -16.31 5.02 7.46
CA MET A 150 -17.37 6.00 7.74
C MET A 150 -17.95 6.63 6.46
N ASN A 151 -17.25 6.53 5.32
CA ASN A 151 -17.70 7.01 4.01
C ASN A 151 -18.41 5.92 3.17
N LEU A 152 -18.65 4.75 3.72
CA LEU A 152 -19.61 3.82 3.13
C LEU A 152 -20.97 4.55 3.03
N PRO A 153 -21.68 4.46 1.90
CA PRO A 153 -22.94 5.17 1.73
C PRO A 153 -23.87 4.82 2.88
N LYS A 154 -24.26 5.84 3.66
CA LYS A 154 -25.19 5.73 4.82
C LYS A 154 -26.62 5.35 4.41
N LYS A 155 -26.83 4.76 3.25
CA LYS A 155 -28.12 4.23 2.86
C LYS A 155 -28.32 2.91 3.59
N ASP A 156 -29.23 2.96 4.56
CA ASP A 156 -29.86 1.83 5.24
C ASP A 156 -29.25 1.26 6.54
N ILE A 157 -28.39 2.00 7.24
CA ILE A 157 -28.02 1.62 8.62
C ILE A 157 -29.23 1.64 9.57
N ASN A 158 -30.29 2.34 9.22
CA ASN A 158 -31.51 2.42 10.05
C ASN A 158 -32.39 1.16 10.04
N ASN A 159 -32.07 0.16 9.22
CA ASN A 159 -32.82 -1.10 9.15
C ASN A 159 -32.08 -2.34 9.68
N VAL A 160 -30.85 -2.16 10.17
CA VAL A 160 -30.16 -3.26 10.86
C VAL A 160 -30.68 -3.31 12.29
N LYS A 161 -31.58 -4.25 12.56
CA LYS A 161 -32.00 -4.55 13.93
C LYS A 161 -30.77 -4.84 14.77
N ALA A 162 -30.69 -4.20 15.93
CA ALA A 162 -29.59 -4.24 16.90
C ALA A 162 -29.41 -5.62 17.60
N ASP A 163 -29.86 -6.70 16.98
CA ASP A 163 -29.98 -8.01 17.64
C ASP A 163 -28.73 -8.89 17.56
N HIS A 164 -27.66 -8.40 16.95
CA HIS A 164 -26.41 -9.19 16.82
C HIS A 164 -25.14 -8.39 17.07
N VAL A 165 -25.14 -7.51 18.08
CA VAL A 165 -23.88 -6.98 18.63
C VAL A 165 -23.66 -7.66 19.99
N ILE A 166 -22.87 -8.71 19.99
CA ILE A 166 -22.20 -9.24 21.19
C ILE A 166 -20.75 -8.79 21.14
#